data_389d0288eadf11c6c792d2a24db274ac
#
_entry.id   389d0288eadf11c6c792d2a24db274ac
#
_cell.length_a   1.000
_cell.length_b   1.000
_cell.length_c   1.000
_cell.angle_alpha   90.00
_cell.angle_beta   90.00
_cell.angle_gamma   90.00
#
_symmetry.space_group_name_H-M   'P 1'
#
loop_
_entity.id
_entity.type
_entity.pdbx_description
1 polymer ?
#
loop_
_entity_poly.entity_id
_entity_poly.type
_entity_poly.pdbx_seq_one_letter_code
_entity_poly.pdbx_strand_id
1 'polypeptide(L)'
;MNGLLAAGVVSALALTTGCSGTQGRPTATGTTPASPASTTPPAAPADTPAPAPTPVPTWDGQVKVLGDGSTSNTGPQPKQPKPEKLKPGERPPQFVVFSWDGALEGDERQFSHFRKLGVENNAQMTFFLTGIYTLPKSKRTLYRPPQHDAGSASIDFATDAHIKDTLEQLRLAWQDGNEIGTHFNGHFCGPQPGGGGDWSTDEWTSELDQAISFVTNWKTNTGFKDLPPLPFDYTKELVGGRAPCLEGQKNLLTAEKAKGFRYDASSPGEFQVWPVRKDGIWNFPLQLLPFPAKGSQRLSMDFNFLAGQSGDSTKGDPKKYDVWEKETRDSYLAGFERVYNGSRAPLFIGNHFEDWNGGIYMQAIEDVMKSVCKREEVRCVSFRQVADWLDAQDPKVLDKLRQLDPGQPADWARLVK
;
A
#
# COMPACT_ATOMS: atom_id res chain seq x y z
N MET A 1 -28.51 14.95 -17.93
CA MET A 1 -29.08 16.20 -17.39
C MET A 1 -28.21 16.56 -16.20
N ASN A 2 -27.39 17.54 -16.39
CA ASN A 2 -26.53 18.25 -15.45
C ASN A 2 -26.06 17.55 -14.16
N GLY A 3 -24.95 16.83 -14.25
CA GLY A 3 -24.15 16.43 -13.10
C GLY A 3 -23.05 17.46 -12.88
N LEU A 4 -23.07 18.17 -11.75
CA LEU A 4 -21.95 19.02 -11.29
C LEU A 4 -20.81 18.10 -10.79
N LEU A 5 -19.72 18.11 -11.50
CA LEU A 5 -18.42 17.61 -11.03
C LEU A 5 -17.86 18.62 -10.03
N ALA A 6 -17.74 18.24 -8.78
CA ALA A 6 -16.96 18.98 -7.80
C ALA A 6 -15.48 18.64 -8.00
N ALA A 7 -14.74 19.57 -8.61
CA ALA A 7 -13.30 19.49 -8.74
C ALA A 7 -12.64 19.79 -7.37
N GLY A 8 -12.11 18.77 -6.72
CA GLY A 8 -11.25 18.94 -5.58
C GLY A 8 -9.87 19.42 -6.02
N VAL A 9 -9.52 20.66 -5.65
CA VAL A 9 -8.20 21.24 -5.89
C VAL A 9 -7.21 20.64 -4.89
N VAL A 10 -6.34 19.76 -5.35
CA VAL A 10 -5.17 19.31 -4.58
C VAL A 10 -4.00 20.23 -4.93
N SER A 11 -3.65 21.13 -4.02
CA SER A 11 -2.49 22.00 -4.16
C SER A 11 -1.19 21.22 -4.02
N ALA A 12 -0.44 21.12 -5.11
CA ALA A 12 0.92 20.61 -5.10
C ALA A 12 1.86 21.61 -4.44
N LEU A 13 2.54 21.24 -3.35
CA LEU A 13 3.64 22.02 -2.78
C LEU A 13 4.86 21.93 -3.69
N ALA A 14 5.13 22.99 -4.42
CA ALA A 14 6.37 23.16 -5.15
C ALA A 14 7.42 23.77 -4.21
N LEU A 15 8.45 23.03 -3.87
CA LEU A 15 9.66 23.55 -3.21
C LEU A 15 10.53 24.24 -4.26
N THR A 16 10.53 25.57 -4.27
CA THR A 16 11.48 26.38 -5.04
C THR A 16 12.67 26.73 -4.17
N THR A 17 13.84 26.20 -4.50
CA THR A 17 15.14 26.73 -4.03
C THR A 17 15.52 27.93 -4.90
N GLY A 18 15.58 29.10 -4.30
CA GLY A 18 16.10 30.32 -4.92
C GLY A 18 17.38 30.76 -4.23
N CYS A 19 18.51 30.70 -4.94
CA CYS A 19 19.77 31.36 -4.59
C CYS A 19 19.84 32.70 -5.29
N SER A 20 20.22 33.76 -4.58
CA SER A 20 21.00 34.94 -5.01
C SER A 20 20.96 35.93 -3.84
N GLY A 21 21.99 36.54 -3.36
CA GLY A 21 23.25 36.97 -3.87
C GLY A 21 23.66 38.24 -3.13
N THR A 22 24.92 38.33 -2.79
CA THR A 22 25.86 39.44 -2.68
C THR A 22 25.88 40.40 -1.49
N GLN A 23 27.01 40.36 -0.86
CA GLN A 23 27.98 41.38 -0.42
C GLN A 23 27.75 42.18 0.88
N GLY A 24 28.78 42.11 1.70
CA GLY A 24 29.09 43.05 2.78
C GLY A 24 30.06 42.48 3.82
N ARG A 25 31.38 42.67 3.58
CA ARG A 25 32.46 42.39 4.54
C ARG A 25 32.65 43.60 5.46
N PRO A 26 32.88 43.41 6.75
CA PRO A 26 34.03 44.03 7.41
C PRO A 26 34.87 43.04 8.26
N THR A 27 36.10 43.48 8.38
CA THR A 27 37.32 42.95 8.90
C THR A 27 37.35 42.47 10.36
N ALA A 28 38.28 41.55 10.57
CA ALA A 28 38.59 40.76 11.73
C ALA A 28 39.10 41.51 12.95
N THR A 29 38.84 40.93 14.12
CA THR A 29 39.81 40.87 15.25
C THR A 29 39.73 39.46 15.86
N GLY A 30 40.89 38.85 16.02
CA GLY A 30 41.04 37.48 16.43
C GLY A 30 40.84 37.25 17.92
N THR A 31 40.21 36.11 18.20
CA THR A 31 40.40 35.39 19.46
C THR A 31 40.31 33.90 19.13
N THR A 32 41.28 33.15 19.57
CA THR A 32 41.43 31.70 19.40
C THR A 32 40.29 30.96 20.07
N PRO A 33 39.53 30.07 19.38
CA PRO A 33 38.59 29.22 20.06
C PRO A 33 39.25 27.94 20.55
N ALA A 34 38.91 27.57 21.77
CA ALA A 34 39.21 26.29 22.38
C ALA A 34 38.51 25.15 21.60
N SER A 35 39.20 24.01 21.49
CA SER A 35 38.72 22.76 20.90
C SER A 35 37.34 22.32 21.51
N PRO A 36 36.33 22.01 20.72
CA PRO A 36 35.11 21.45 21.29
C PRO A 36 35.33 20.00 21.71
N ALA A 37 34.88 19.68 22.91
CA ALA A 37 34.84 18.32 23.43
C ALA A 37 33.95 17.44 22.54
N SER A 38 34.46 16.26 22.19
CA SER A 38 33.76 15.23 21.45
C SER A 38 32.56 14.75 22.28
N THR A 39 31.35 15.16 21.89
CA THR A 39 30.11 14.58 22.43
C THR A 39 29.76 13.38 21.58
N THR A 40 29.90 12.20 22.15
CA THR A 40 29.40 10.94 21.61
C THR A 40 27.87 11.06 21.43
N PRO A 41 27.29 10.72 20.26
CA PRO A 41 25.84 10.68 20.11
C PRO A 41 25.21 9.68 21.09
N PRO A 42 24.03 9.94 21.63
CA PRO A 42 23.33 8.97 22.46
C PRO A 42 23.04 7.70 21.64
N ALA A 43 23.32 6.54 22.23
CA ALA A 43 23.01 5.25 21.65
C ALA A 43 21.50 5.15 21.37
N ALA A 44 21.15 4.67 20.18
CA ALA A 44 19.77 4.36 19.83
C ALA A 44 19.17 3.38 20.86
N PRO A 45 17.89 3.52 21.22
CA PRO A 45 17.26 2.57 22.13
C PRO A 45 17.33 1.16 21.53
N ALA A 46 17.76 0.21 22.34
CA ALA A 46 17.83 -1.21 21.98
C ALA A 46 16.41 -1.71 21.66
N ASP A 47 16.22 -2.29 20.47
CA ASP A 47 14.98 -2.95 20.09
C ASP A 47 14.63 -4.03 21.14
N THR A 48 13.50 -3.85 21.78
CA THR A 48 12.93 -4.88 22.67
C THR A 48 12.63 -6.12 21.81
N PRO A 49 13.06 -7.32 22.22
CA PRO A 49 12.76 -8.53 21.47
C PRO A 49 11.25 -8.67 21.26
N ALA A 50 10.84 -8.95 20.05
CA ALA A 50 9.44 -9.23 19.74
C ALA A 50 8.93 -10.38 20.65
N PRO A 51 7.71 -10.28 21.17
CA PRO A 51 7.12 -11.38 21.95
C PRO A 51 7.11 -12.64 21.10
N ALA A 52 7.39 -13.79 21.73
CA ALA A 52 7.36 -15.10 21.08
C ALA A 52 6.01 -15.29 20.37
N PRO A 53 6.00 -15.85 19.15
CA PRO A 53 4.76 -16.02 18.40
C PRO A 53 3.81 -16.90 19.22
N THR A 54 2.63 -16.36 19.47
CA THR A 54 1.52 -17.12 20.09
C THR A 54 1.23 -18.33 19.19
N PRO A 55 1.08 -19.55 19.73
CA PRO A 55 0.72 -20.70 18.92
C PRO A 55 -0.55 -20.41 18.14
N VAL A 56 -0.47 -20.45 16.81
CA VAL A 56 -1.64 -20.33 15.94
C VAL A 56 -2.54 -21.53 16.26
N PRO A 57 -3.81 -21.34 16.65
CA PRO A 57 -4.73 -22.43 16.89
C PRO A 57 -4.79 -23.31 15.63
N THR A 58 -4.52 -24.57 15.75
CA THR A 58 -4.67 -25.53 14.65
C THR A 58 -6.14 -25.58 14.26
N TRP A 59 -6.43 -25.28 12.97
CA TRP A 59 -7.78 -25.41 12.44
C TRP A 59 -8.27 -26.85 12.56
N ASP A 60 -9.49 -27.02 13.07
CA ASP A 60 -10.10 -28.32 13.35
C ASP A 60 -10.70 -29.00 12.09
N GLY A 61 -10.57 -28.40 10.92
CA GLY A 61 -11.12 -28.91 9.67
C GLY A 61 -12.59 -28.54 9.41
N GLN A 62 -13.22 -27.78 10.32
CA GLN A 62 -14.65 -27.43 10.18
C GLN A 62 -14.82 -25.98 9.76
N VAL A 63 -15.65 -25.75 8.73
CA VAL A 63 -16.09 -24.40 8.34
C VAL A 63 -16.97 -23.82 9.44
N LYS A 64 -16.60 -22.65 9.94
CA LYS A 64 -17.36 -21.94 10.97
C LYS A 64 -17.85 -20.60 10.44
N VAL A 65 -19.17 -20.49 10.31
CA VAL A 65 -19.82 -19.21 9.98
C VAL A 65 -19.75 -18.25 11.18
N LEU A 66 -19.45 -16.97 10.93
CA LEU A 66 -19.21 -15.96 11.95
C LEU A 66 -20.29 -14.87 11.91
N GLY A 67 -20.58 -14.30 13.07
CA GLY A 67 -21.51 -13.18 13.21
C GLY A 67 -22.88 -13.42 12.56
N ASP A 68 -23.27 -12.51 11.68
CA ASP A 68 -24.52 -12.57 10.92
C ASP A 68 -24.44 -13.46 9.66
N GLY A 69 -23.34 -14.16 9.47
CA GLY A 69 -23.07 -14.98 8.30
C GLY A 69 -22.38 -14.25 7.15
N SER A 70 -21.92 -13.02 7.36
CA SER A 70 -21.17 -12.25 6.35
C SER A 70 -19.78 -12.81 6.10
N THR A 71 -19.17 -13.39 7.13
CA THR A 71 -17.82 -13.98 7.11
C THR A 71 -17.84 -15.39 7.67
N SER A 72 -16.79 -16.14 7.42
CA SER A 72 -16.60 -17.50 7.96
C SER A 72 -15.11 -17.75 8.20
N ASN A 73 -14.79 -18.80 8.94
CA ASN A 73 -13.46 -19.35 9.02
C ASN A 73 -13.46 -20.68 8.27
N THR A 74 -12.75 -20.74 7.16
CA THR A 74 -12.60 -21.97 6.34
C THR A 74 -11.21 -22.59 6.47
N GLY A 75 -10.43 -22.14 7.46
CA GLY A 75 -9.07 -22.58 7.68
C GLY A 75 -8.02 -21.60 7.18
N PRO A 76 -6.75 -22.04 7.10
CA PRO A 76 -5.65 -21.24 6.60
C PRO A 76 -5.89 -20.79 5.14
N GLN A 77 -5.46 -19.58 4.80
CA GLN A 77 -5.53 -19.11 3.44
C GLN A 77 -4.74 -20.03 2.50
N PRO A 78 -5.32 -20.42 1.34
CA PRO A 78 -4.61 -21.22 0.35
C PRO A 78 -3.41 -20.49 -0.26
N LYS A 79 -2.50 -21.27 -0.86
CA LYS A 79 -1.38 -20.76 -1.68
C LYS A 79 -0.43 -19.80 -0.93
N GLN A 80 -0.35 -19.90 0.40
CA GLN A 80 0.60 -19.10 1.16
C GLN A 80 1.98 -19.75 1.14
N PRO A 81 3.05 -19.04 0.71
CA PRO A 81 4.40 -19.56 0.76
C PRO A 81 4.86 -19.68 2.21
N LYS A 82 5.66 -20.72 2.49
CA LYS A 82 6.33 -20.80 3.78
C LYS A 82 7.51 -19.83 3.79
N PRO A 83 7.58 -18.90 4.76
CA PRO A 83 8.72 -18.00 4.87
C PRO A 83 10.00 -18.78 5.15
N GLU A 84 11.06 -18.51 4.41
CA GLU A 84 12.36 -19.15 4.57
C GLU A 84 13.41 -18.12 5.00
N LYS A 85 14.24 -18.51 5.96
CA LYS A 85 15.43 -17.73 6.34
C LYS A 85 16.46 -17.76 5.22
N LEU A 86 17.09 -16.63 4.96
CA LEU A 86 18.28 -16.58 4.10
C LEU A 86 19.39 -17.45 4.69
N LYS A 87 19.98 -18.28 3.86
CA LYS A 87 21.18 -19.05 4.19
C LYS A 87 22.44 -18.17 4.00
N PRO A 88 23.55 -18.49 4.68
CA PRO A 88 24.80 -17.80 4.44
C PRO A 88 25.15 -17.74 2.95
N GLY A 89 25.44 -16.53 2.45
CA GLY A 89 25.78 -16.28 1.05
C GLY A 89 24.61 -16.24 0.10
N GLU A 90 23.40 -16.51 0.54
CA GLU A 90 22.21 -16.50 -0.31
C GLU A 90 21.76 -15.08 -0.64
N ARG A 91 21.42 -14.87 -1.91
CA ARG A 91 20.83 -13.62 -2.40
C ARG A 91 19.32 -13.60 -2.08
N PRO A 92 18.79 -12.50 -1.51
CA PRO A 92 17.35 -12.38 -1.29
C PRO A 92 16.57 -12.48 -2.60
N PRO A 93 15.36 -13.07 -2.61
CA PRO A 93 14.50 -12.97 -3.76
C PRO A 93 14.13 -11.49 -4.01
N GLN A 94 13.88 -11.15 -5.28
CA GLN A 94 13.32 -9.84 -5.61
C GLN A 94 11.82 -9.86 -5.38
N PHE A 95 11.36 -9.24 -4.32
CA PHE A 95 9.93 -9.06 -4.08
C PHE A 95 9.38 -7.92 -4.93
N VAL A 96 8.22 -8.16 -5.54
CA VAL A 96 7.40 -7.14 -6.20
C VAL A 96 5.99 -7.26 -5.63
N VAL A 97 5.45 -6.16 -5.12
CA VAL A 97 4.09 -6.10 -4.60
C VAL A 97 3.26 -5.19 -5.50
N PHE A 98 2.24 -5.75 -6.11
CA PHE A 98 1.17 -5.00 -6.77
C PHE A 98 0.03 -4.84 -5.79
N SER A 99 -0.43 -3.61 -5.60
CA SER A 99 -1.53 -3.31 -4.69
C SER A 99 -2.54 -2.37 -5.34
N TRP A 100 -3.81 -2.53 -4.97
CA TRP A 100 -4.91 -1.72 -5.49
C TRP A 100 -5.65 -1.05 -4.35
N ASP A 101 -5.80 0.27 -4.43
CA ASP A 101 -6.54 1.07 -3.49
C ASP A 101 -8.02 1.13 -3.91
N GLY A 102 -8.91 0.98 -2.94
CA GLY A 102 -10.35 0.99 -3.21
C GLY A 102 -10.82 -0.24 -4.01
N ALA A 103 -10.52 -1.44 -3.52
CA ALA A 103 -10.88 -2.69 -4.22
C ALA A 103 -12.40 -2.83 -4.44
N LEU A 104 -12.87 -2.34 -5.58
CA LEU A 104 -14.23 -2.42 -6.07
C LEU A 104 -14.27 -3.15 -7.42
N GLU A 105 -15.21 -4.07 -7.62
CA GLU A 105 -15.52 -4.56 -8.96
C GLU A 105 -16.55 -3.65 -9.61
N GLY A 106 -16.07 -2.73 -10.44
CA GLY A 106 -16.89 -1.80 -11.21
C GLY A 106 -17.32 -2.33 -12.58
N ASP A 107 -17.90 -1.46 -13.39
CA ASP A 107 -18.38 -1.80 -14.75
C ASP A 107 -17.22 -2.24 -15.67
N GLU A 108 -16.01 -1.67 -15.48
CA GLU A 108 -14.80 -1.98 -16.25
C GLU A 108 -14.16 -3.34 -15.91
N ARG A 109 -14.66 -4.02 -14.88
CA ARG A 109 -14.21 -5.37 -14.49
C ARG A 109 -12.71 -5.47 -14.18
N GLN A 110 -12.09 -4.42 -13.70
CA GLN A 110 -10.66 -4.36 -13.45
C GLN A 110 -10.21 -5.27 -12.32
N PHE A 111 -10.97 -5.37 -11.22
CA PHE A 111 -10.63 -6.26 -10.11
C PHE A 111 -10.56 -7.73 -10.57
N SER A 112 -11.59 -8.21 -11.25
CA SER A 112 -11.62 -9.59 -11.78
C SER A 112 -10.56 -9.82 -12.85
N HIS A 113 -10.24 -8.82 -13.66
CA HIS A 113 -9.18 -8.86 -14.67
C HIS A 113 -7.82 -9.07 -14.01
N PHE A 114 -7.41 -8.18 -13.10
CA PHE A 114 -6.10 -8.27 -12.45
C PHE A 114 -5.97 -9.49 -11.55
N ARG A 115 -7.05 -9.91 -10.85
CA ARG A 115 -7.05 -11.16 -10.11
C ARG A 115 -6.70 -12.36 -11.01
N LYS A 116 -7.32 -12.47 -12.19
CA LYS A 116 -7.03 -13.54 -13.17
C LYS A 116 -5.61 -13.43 -13.71
N LEU A 117 -5.19 -12.22 -14.07
CA LEU A 117 -3.82 -11.95 -14.53
C LEU A 117 -2.78 -12.36 -13.49
N GLY A 118 -3.04 -12.13 -12.21
CA GLY A 118 -2.21 -12.60 -11.11
C GLY A 118 -2.06 -14.12 -11.09
N VAL A 119 -3.16 -14.84 -11.23
CA VAL A 119 -3.13 -16.33 -11.31
C VAL A 119 -2.28 -16.79 -12.50
N GLU A 120 -2.43 -16.18 -13.67
CA GLU A 120 -1.68 -16.54 -14.90
C GLU A 120 -0.19 -16.24 -14.79
N ASN A 121 0.20 -15.29 -13.95
CA ASN A 121 1.59 -14.86 -13.76
C ASN A 121 2.20 -15.29 -12.43
N ASN A 122 1.52 -16.18 -11.68
CA ASN A 122 1.94 -16.64 -10.35
C ASN A 122 2.23 -15.48 -9.39
N ALA A 123 1.36 -14.48 -9.41
CA ALA A 123 1.43 -13.29 -8.56
C ALA A 123 0.30 -13.31 -7.53
N GLN A 124 0.65 -13.18 -6.27
CA GLN A 124 -0.27 -12.78 -5.20
C GLN A 124 -0.15 -11.26 -5.02
N MET A 125 -1.27 -10.64 -4.75
CA MET A 125 -1.39 -9.18 -4.68
C MET A 125 -2.07 -8.76 -3.39
N THR A 126 -2.06 -7.46 -3.10
CA THR A 126 -2.83 -6.88 -2.00
C THR A 126 -3.95 -6.00 -2.56
N PHE A 127 -5.18 -6.30 -2.15
CA PHE A 127 -6.37 -5.50 -2.46
C PHE A 127 -6.78 -4.75 -1.19
N PHE A 128 -6.59 -3.44 -1.17
CA PHE A 128 -7.02 -2.58 -0.07
C PHE A 128 -8.47 -2.21 -0.24
N LEU A 129 -9.35 -2.91 0.49
CA LEU A 129 -10.80 -2.73 0.41
C LEU A 129 -11.23 -1.44 1.10
N THR A 130 -12.01 -0.62 0.42
CA THR A 130 -12.76 0.47 1.04
C THR A 130 -14.04 -0.08 1.68
N GLY A 131 -14.19 0.06 2.99
CA GLY A 131 -15.28 -0.57 3.74
C GLY A 131 -16.68 -0.20 3.25
N ILE A 132 -16.91 1.06 2.88
CA ILE A 132 -18.22 1.50 2.36
C ILE A 132 -18.59 0.87 1.00
N TYR A 133 -17.67 0.19 0.33
CA TYR A 133 -18.01 -0.60 -0.86
C TYR A 133 -18.74 -1.92 -0.56
N THR A 134 -18.90 -2.24 0.73
CA THR A 134 -19.80 -3.32 1.19
C THR A 134 -21.06 -2.78 1.86
N LEU A 135 -21.29 -1.44 1.82
CA LEU A 135 -22.43 -0.76 2.41
C LEU A 135 -23.32 -0.13 1.32
N PRO A 136 -24.61 -0.52 1.21
CA PRO A 136 -25.50 0.08 0.22
C PRO A 136 -25.70 1.58 0.43
N LYS A 137 -25.80 2.34 -0.64
CA LYS A 137 -26.06 3.79 -0.58
C LYS A 137 -27.31 4.15 0.24
N SER A 138 -28.32 3.28 0.25
CA SER A 138 -29.54 3.44 1.08
C SER A 138 -29.29 3.37 2.58
N LYS A 139 -28.14 2.79 2.99
CA LYS A 139 -27.71 2.64 4.37
C LYS A 139 -26.50 3.53 4.71
N ARG A 140 -26.15 4.48 3.84
CA ARG A 140 -24.95 5.32 3.99
C ARG A 140 -24.82 5.98 5.37
N THR A 141 -25.93 6.35 6.02
CA THR A 141 -25.92 6.99 7.35
C THR A 141 -25.47 6.07 8.48
N LEU A 142 -25.22 4.79 8.22
CA LEU A 142 -24.50 3.91 9.14
C LEU A 142 -23.02 4.27 9.22
N TYR A 143 -22.45 4.83 8.15
CA TYR A 143 -21.11 5.39 8.17
C TYR A 143 -21.13 6.76 8.87
N ARG A 144 -20.30 6.89 9.87
CA ARG A 144 -20.13 8.11 10.69
C ARG A 144 -18.67 8.54 10.59
N PRO A 145 -18.30 9.23 9.51
CA PRO A 145 -16.92 9.65 9.32
C PRO A 145 -16.49 10.64 10.41
N PRO A 146 -15.23 10.59 10.85
CA PRO A 146 -14.71 11.61 11.75
C PRO A 146 -14.90 13.01 11.18
N GLN A 147 -15.35 13.95 12.03
CA GLN A 147 -15.50 15.37 11.71
C GLN A 147 -16.47 15.73 10.55
N HIS A 148 -17.26 14.77 10.05
CA HIS A 148 -18.24 14.98 8.98
C HIS A 148 -19.63 14.44 9.37
N ASP A 149 -20.65 14.86 8.63
CA ASP A 149 -22.01 14.36 8.82
C ASP A 149 -22.12 12.88 8.48
N ALA A 150 -23.01 12.17 9.18
CA ALA A 150 -23.28 10.77 8.94
C ALA A 150 -23.67 10.51 7.48
N GLY A 151 -23.01 9.56 6.84
CA GLY A 151 -23.22 9.20 5.44
C GLY A 151 -22.48 10.08 4.42
N SER A 152 -21.61 11.00 4.88
CA SER A 152 -20.70 11.73 3.99
C SER A 152 -19.53 10.84 3.55
N ALA A 153 -19.08 11.00 2.34
CA ALA A 153 -17.84 10.43 1.82
C ALA A 153 -17.32 11.29 0.66
N SER A 154 -16.01 11.30 0.43
CA SER A 154 -15.39 11.98 -0.73
C SER A 154 -15.43 11.11 -2.00
N ILE A 155 -15.85 9.87 -1.87
CA ILE A 155 -16.04 8.91 -2.96
C ILE A 155 -17.48 8.42 -2.96
N ASP A 156 -17.93 7.83 -4.07
CA ASP A 156 -19.28 7.29 -4.18
C ASP A 156 -19.41 5.95 -3.42
N PHE A 157 -20.63 5.71 -2.90
CA PHE A 157 -21.03 4.39 -2.41
C PHE A 157 -21.32 3.47 -3.59
N ALA A 158 -20.91 2.20 -3.46
CA ALA A 158 -21.15 1.21 -4.49
C ALA A 158 -22.65 0.95 -4.72
N THR A 159 -23.02 0.59 -5.95
CA THR A 159 -24.35 0.08 -6.27
C THR A 159 -24.54 -1.34 -5.72
N ASP A 160 -25.78 -1.77 -5.55
CA ASP A 160 -26.09 -3.13 -5.11
C ASP A 160 -25.47 -4.21 -6.03
N ALA A 161 -25.37 -3.93 -7.33
CA ALA A 161 -24.73 -4.81 -8.30
C ALA A 161 -23.21 -4.88 -8.05
N HIS A 162 -22.55 -3.73 -7.93
CA HIS A 162 -21.10 -3.66 -7.65
C HIS A 162 -20.74 -4.27 -6.29
N ILE A 163 -21.60 -4.12 -5.26
CA ILE A 163 -21.40 -4.79 -3.97
C ILE A 163 -21.36 -6.30 -4.13
N LYS A 164 -22.34 -6.89 -4.86
CA LYS A 164 -22.38 -8.34 -5.11
C LYS A 164 -21.15 -8.84 -5.85
N ASP A 165 -20.80 -8.14 -6.93
CA ASP A 165 -19.63 -8.47 -7.74
C ASP A 165 -18.33 -8.34 -6.94
N THR A 166 -18.19 -7.29 -6.12
CA THR A 166 -17.04 -7.09 -5.23
C THR A 166 -16.92 -8.20 -4.19
N LEU A 167 -18.01 -8.58 -3.52
CA LEU A 167 -18.01 -9.69 -2.56
C LEU A 167 -17.57 -11.01 -3.21
N GLU A 168 -17.99 -11.28 -4.45
CA GLU A 168 -17.54 -12.45 -5.20
C GLU A 168 -16.05 -12.36 -5.53
N GLN A 169 -15.54 -11.19 -5.97
CA GLN A 169 -14.11 -11.04 -6.25
C GLN A 169 -13.25 -11.13 -4.99
N LEU A 170 -13.69 -10.58 -3.86
CA LEU A 170 -12.99 -10.71 -2.58
C LEU A 170 -12.87 -12.19 -2.16
N ARG A 171 -13.95 -12.95 -2.31
CA ARG A 171 -13.98 -14.38 -2.04
C ARG A 171 -12.97 -15.14 -2.91
N LEU A 172 -12.99 -14.89 -4.21
CA LEU A 172 -12.09 -15.52 -5.17
C LEU A 172 -10.64 -15.06 -4.97
N ALA A 173 -10.41 -13.78 -4.72
CA ALA A 173 -9.08 -13.23 -4.50
C ALA A 173 -8.40 -13.90 -3.29
N TRP A 174 -9.12 -14.05 -2.17
CA TRP A 174 -8.58 -14.75 -1.00
C TRP A 174 -8.28 -16.22 -1.30
N GLN A 175 -9.15 -16.92 -2.05
CA GLN A 175 -8.91 -18.32 -2.47
C GLN A 175 -7.72 -18.45 -3.43
N ASP A 176 -7.43 -17.42 -4.22
CA ASP A 176 -6.24 -17.36 -5.07
C ASP A 176 -4.96 -17.00 -4.30
N GLY A 177 -5.05 -16.72 -3.01
CA GLY A 177 -3.91 -16.42 -2.13
C GLY A 177 -3.58 -14.95 -2.02
N ASN A 178 -4.44 -14.07 -2.57
CA ASN A 178 -4.26 -12.62 -2.46
C ASN A 178 -4.68 -12.10 -1.08
N GLU A 179 -4.05 -11.05 -0.63
CA GLU A 179 -4.37 -10.37 0.62
C GLU A 179 -5.51 -9.38 0.44
N ILE A 180 -6.40 -9.33 1.45
CA ILE A 180 -7.45 -8.31 1.55
C ILE A 180 -7.11 -7.40 2.74
N GLY A 181 -6.50 -6.26 2.46
CA GLY A 181 -6.22 -5.21 3.42
C GLY A 181 -7.35 -4.18 3.50
N THR A 182 -7.10 -3.02 4.12
CA THR A 182 -8.08 -1.92 4.17
C THR A 182 -7.59 -0.65 3.50
N HIS A 183 -8.49 0.04 2.80
CA HIS A 183 -8.35 1.43 2.35
C HIS A 183 -9.33 2.34 3.12
N PHE A 184 -9.65 1.94 4.35
CA PHE A 184 -10.58 2.64 5.26
C PHE A 184 -11.97 2.82 4.64
N ASN A 185 -12.58 4.04 4.67
CA ASN A 185 -13.95 4.22 4.19
C ASN A 185 -14.16 5.46 3.30
N GLY A 186 -14.27 6.65 3.90
CA GLY A 186 -14.82 7.83 3.22
C GLY A 186 -13.86 8.62 2.34
N HIS A 187 -12.57 8.27 2.32
CA HIS A 187 -11.53 8.88 1.47
C HIS A 187 -11.42 10.41 1.63
N PHE A 188 -11.44 10.89 2.88
CA PHE A 188 -11.26 12.31 3.17
C PHE A 188 -9.77 12.66 3.20
N CYS A 189 -9.36 13.56 2.33
CA CYS A 189 -7.97 13.98 2.12
C CYS A 189 -7.75 15.43 2.50
N GLY A 190 -6.50 15.75 2.79
CA GLY A 190 -6.00 17.10 2.96
C GLY A 190 -5.68 17.48 4.40
N PRO A 191 -4.88 18.56 4.55
CA PRO A 191 -4.58 19.14 5.86
C PRO A 191 -5.73 20.02 6.37
N GLN A 192 -6.86 20.08 5.66
CA GLN A 192 -8.06 20.83 6.07
C GLN A 192 -8.73 20.10 7.24
N PRO A 193 -9.46 20.82 8.10
CA PRO A 193 -10.31 20.19 9.10
C PRO A 193 -11.19 19.11 8.47
N GLY A 194 -11.13 17.90 9.00
CA GLY A 194 -11.88 16.74 8.51
C GLY A 194 -11.12 15.82 7.58
N GLY A 195 -9.93 16.17 7.10
CA GLY A 195 -9.06 15.24 6.35
C GLY A 195 -8.31 14.27 7.25
N GLY A 196 -7.93 13.10 6.70
CA GLY A 196 -7.21 12.05 7.44
C GLY A 196 -5.91 12.52 8.08
N GLY A 197 -5.24 13.52 7.48
CA GLY A 197 -4.04 14.13 8.04
C GLY A 197 -4.25 14.79 9.41
N ASP A 198 -5.47 15.23 9.72
CA ASP A 198 -5.84 15.92 10.97
C ASP A 198 -6.47 14.98 12.02
N TRP A 199 -6.84 13.75 11.64
CA TRP A 199 -7.55 12.86 12.56
C TRP A 199 -6.69 12.42 13.73
N SER A 200 -7.31 12.38 14.90
CA SER A 200 -6.75 11.82 16.13
C SER A 200 -6.65 10.28 16.04
N THR A 201 -5.92 9.67 16.97
CA THR A 201 -5.87 8.21 17.11
C THR A 201 -7.24 7.58 17.34
N ASP A 202 -8.12 8.23 18.12
CA ASP A 202 -9.47 7.72 18.38
C ASP A 202 -10.34 7.80 17.12
N GLU A 203 -10.19 8.85 16.31
CA GLU A 203 -10.88 9.00 15.04
C GLU A 203 -10.42 7.94 14.03
N TRP A 204 -9.13 7.69 13.90
CA TRP A 204 -8.58 6.59 13.10
C TRP A 204 -9.04 5.21 13.61
N THR A 205 -9.13 5.04 14.94
CA THR A 205 -9.64 3.80 15.52
C THR A 205 -11.11 3.60 15.17
N SER A 206 -11.93 4.66 15.26
CA SER A 206 -13.34 4.63 14.84
C SER A 206 -13.50 4.31 13.35
N GLU A 207 -12.64 4.89 12.50
CA GLU A 207 -12.66 4.65 11.05
C GLU A 207 -12.33 3.19 10.73
N LEU A 208 -11.34 2.60 11.39
CA LEU A 208 -11.01 1.17 11.28
C LEU A 208 -12.14 0.27 11.77
N ASP A 209 -12.74 0.59 12.92
CA ASP A 209 -13.85 -0.20 13.48
C ASP A 209 -15.04 -0.21 12.53
N GLN A 210 -15.34 0.90 11.88
CA GLN A 210 -16.41 1.00 10.90
C GLN A 210 -16.07 0.18 9.65
N ALA A 211 -14.85 0.26 9.12
CA ALA A 211 -14.41 -0.53 7.97
C ALA A 211 -14.56 -2.04 8.26
N ILE A 212 -14.08 -2.50 9.41
CA ILE A 212 -14.23 -3.90 9.84
C ILE A 212 -15.72 -4.27 9.97
N SER A 213 -16.51 -3.39 10.60
CA SER A 213 -17.95 -3.63 10.80
C SER A 213 -18.70 -3.77 9.48
N PHE A 214 -18.43 -2.94 8.49
CA PHE A 214 -19.10 -3.03 7.20
C PHE A 214 -18.81 -4.35 6.50
N VAL A 215 -17.58 -4.83 6.55
CA VAL A 215 -17.19 -6.12 5.97
C VAL A 215 -17.74 -7.31 6.77
N THR A 216 -17.79 -7.24 8.09
CA THR A 216 -18.26 -8.36 8.92
C THR A 216 -19.76 -8.44 9.09
N ASN A 217 -20.52 -7.40 8.65
CA ASN A 217 -21.96 -7.33 8.73
C ASN A 217 -22.62 -6.99 7.37
N TRP A 218 -21.94 -7.29 6.25
CA TRP A 218 -22.48 -6.94 4.94
C TRP A 218 -23.84 -7.57 4.66
N LYS A 219 -24.12 -8.79 5.16
CA LYS A 219 -25.44 -9.43 4.99
C LYS A 219 -26.56 -8.66 5.67
N THR A 220 -26.34 -8.22 6.89
CA THR A 220 -27.30 -7.38 7.63
C THR A 220 -27.50 -6.03 6.95
N ASN A 221 -26.40 -5.44 6.47
CA ASN A 221 -26.44 -4.12 5.85
C ASN A 221 -27.11 -4.13 4.47
N THR A 222 -26.86 -5.16 3.65
CA THR A 222 -27.35 -5.27 2.27
C THR A 222 -28.67 -6.02 2.14
N GLY A 223 -28.92 -6.99 3.03
CA GLY A 223 -30.02 -7.94 2.90
C GLY A 223 -29.75 -9.09 1.91
N PHE A 224 -28.55 -9.23 1.35
CA PHE A 224 -28.19 -10.29 0.38
C PHE A 224 -27.94 -11.63 1.07
N LYS A 225 -28.98 -12.23 1.64
CA LYS A 225 -28.89 -13.43 2.48
C LYS A 225 -28.40 -14.67 1.73
N ASP A 226 -28.70 -14.75 0.43
CA ASP A 226 -28.41 -15.92 -0.41
C ASP A 226 -26.96 -15.98 -0.91
N LEU A 227 -26.19 -14.87 -0.78
CA LEU A 227 -24.78 -14.86 -1.14
C LEU A 227 -23.96 -15.65 -0.11
N PRO A 228 -22.94 -16.41 -0.57
CA PRO A 228 -22.05 -17.13 0.36
C PRO A 228 -21.27 -16.16 1.24
N PRO A 229 -20.91 -16.53 2.47
CA PRO A 229 -20.02 -15.72 3.30
C PRO A 229 -18.64 -15.56 2.65
N LEU A 230 -17.93 -14.50 3.02
CA LEU A 230 -16.50 -14.43 2.77
C LEU A 230 -15.81 -15.60 3.50
N PRO A 231 -14.85 -16.31 2.87
CA PRO A 231 -14.28 -17.56 3.41
C PRO A 231 -13.27 -17.34 4.53
N PHE A 232 -13.17 -16.14 5.06
CA PHE A 232 -12.20 -15.74 6.08
C PHE A 232 -12.84 -14.92 7.20
N ASP A 233 -12.22 -14.99 8.38
CA ASP A 233 -12.49 -14.09 9.50
C ASP A 233 -11.76 -12.76 9.27
N TYR A 234 -12.48 -11.76 8.78
CA TYR A 234 -11.87 -10.47 8.42
C TYR A 234 -11.17 -9.78 9.60
N THR A 235 -11.62 -10.02 10.83
CA THR A 235 -10.97 -9.47 12.02
C THR A 235 -9.57 -10.03 12.27
N LYS A 236 -9.26 -11.20 11.70
CA LYS A 236 -7.94 -11.85 11.77
C LYS A 236 -7.17 -11.73 10.47
N GLU A 237 -7.90 -11.65 9.36
CA GLU A 237 -7.33 -11.51 8.03
C GLU A 237 -6.74 -10.13 7.82
N LEU A 238 -7.36 -9.10 8.36
CA LEU A 238 -6.92 -7.72 8.25
C LEU A 238 -5.66 -7.47 9.08
N VAL A 239 -4.52 -7.39 8.42
CA VAL A 239 -3.20 -7.20 9.05
C VAL A 239 -2.44 -5.99 8.56
N GLY A 240 -3.03 -5.19 7.67
CA GLY A 240 -2.44 -3.97 7.16
C GLY A 240 -3.39 -3.17 6.29
N GLY A 241 -2.99 -1.93 5.98
CA GLY A 241 -3.79 -1.00 5.20
C GLY A 241 -2.96 0.05 4.49
N ARG A 242 -3.66 0.83 3.67
CA ARG A 242 -3.17 2.07 3.08
C ARG A 242 -4.21 3.16 3.29
N ALA A 243 -3.82 4.23 4.00
CA ALA A 243 -4.69 5.38 4.19
C ALA A 243 -4.90 6.14 2.88
N PRO A 244 -6.12 6.65 2.64
CA PRO A 244 -6.37 7.58 1.57
C PRO A 244 -5.34 8.71 1.55
N CYS A 245 -4.92 9.10 0.36
CA CYS A 245 -3.98 10.21 0.13
C CYS A 245 -2.62 10.07 0.83
N LEU A 246 -2.29 8.89 1.36
CA LEU A 246 -1.04 8.64 2.08
C LEU A 246 -0.87 9.57 3.30
N GLU A 247 -1.93 9.78 4.07
CA GLU A 247 -1.97 10.73 5.18
C GLU A 247 -2.17 10.07 6.55
N GLY A 248 -2.01 10.86 7.61
CA GLY A 248 -2.40 10.49 8.97
C GLY A 248 -1.41 9.66 9.79
N GLN A 249 -0.24 9.30 9.28
CA GLN A 249 0.69 8.34 9.91
C GLN A 249 1.01 8.64 11.37
N LYS A 250 1.05 9.92 11.77
CA LYS A 250 1.36 10.32 13.15
C LYS A 250 0.42 9.68 14.18
N ASN A 251 -0.87 9.59 13.87
CA ASN A 251 -1.90 9.06 14.74
C ASN A 251 -2.43 7.69 14.30
N LEU A 252 -2.40 7.47 12.97
CA LEU A 252 -2.83 6.24 12.32
C LEU A 252 -2.06 5.01 12.82
N LEU A 253 -0.72 5.08 12.86
CA LEU A 253 0.12 3.92 13.26
C LEU A 253 -0.22 3.41 14.67
N THR A 254 -0.61 4.32 15.58
CA THR A 254 -1.06 3.93 16.93
C THR A 254 -2.38 3.16 16.89
N ALA A 255 -3.33 3.61 16.07
CA ALA A 255 -4.62 2.94 15.89
C ALA A 255 -4.45 1.56 15.22
N GLU A 256 -3.66 1.50 14.16
CA GLU A 256 -3.34 0.25 13.45
C GLU A 256 -2.68 -0.79 14.35
N LYS A 257 -1.67 -0.35 15.13
CA LYS A 257 -1.01 -1.23 16.10
C LYS A 257 -1.99 -1.77 17.14
N ALA A 258 -2.90 -0.93 17.65
CA ALA A 258 -3.91 -1.37 18.60
C ALA A 258 -4.89 -2.39 18.00
N LYS A 259 -5.11 -2.35 16.67
CA LYS A 259 -5.92 -3.32 15.92
C LYS A 259 -5.13 -4.57 15.47
N GLY A 260 -3.85 -4.66 15.82
CA GLY A 260 -3.02 -5.83 15.50
C GLY A 260 -2.43 -5.81 14.08
N PHE A 261 -2.37 -4.64 13.43
CA PHE A 261 -1.74 -4.54 12.13
C PHE A 261 -0.24 -4.90 12.23
N ARG A 262 0.25 -5.56 11.22
CA ARG A 262 1.65 -5.96 11.07
C ARG A 262 2.44 -5.00 10.21
N TYR A 263 1.74 -4.26 9.32
CA TYR A 263 2.33 -3.26 8.45
C TYR A 263 1.37 -2.10 8.18
N ASP A 264 1.96 -0.97 7.79
CA ASP A 264 1.32 0.19 7.19
C ASP A 264 1.94 0.46 5.82
N ALA A 265 1.10 0.72 4.81
CA ALA A 265 1.52 1.05 3.46
C ALA A 265 1.19 2.49 3.05
N SER A 266 0.95 3.38 4.03
CA SER A 266 0.46 4.74 3.80
C SER A 266 1.55 5.79 3.63
N SER A 267 2.83 5.45 3.85
CA SER A 267 3.91 6.44 3.73
C SER A 267 4.35 6.62 2.28
N PRO A 268 4.59 7.86 1.79
CA PRO A 268 5.43 8.08 0.63
C PRO A 268 6.90 7.88 1.03
N GLY A 269 7.66 7.11 0.23
CA GLY A 269 9.07 6.86 0.43
C GLY A 269 9.95 7.72 -0.48
N GLU A 270 11.27 7.76 -0.18
CA GLU A 270 12.23 8.44 -1.06
C GLU A 270 12.77 7.47 -2.11
N PHE A 271 13.38 6.37 -1.67
CA PHE A 271 13.99 5.37 -2.55
C PHE A 271 13.51 3.95 -2.23
N GLN A 272 13.82 3.01 -3.11
CA GLN A 272 13.58 1.59 -2.91
C GLN A 272 14.61 1.04 -1.90
N VAL A 273 14.23 1.03 -0.63
CA VAL A 273 15.07 0.54 0.47
C VAL A 273 14.40 -0.64 1.17
N TRP A 274 15.19 -1.45 1.87
CA TRP A 274 14.64 -2.51 2.71
C TRP A 274 13.80 -1.93 3.84
N PRO A 275 12.59 -2.49 4.09
CA PRO A 275 11.65 -1.96 5.06
C PRO A 275 12.21 -1.86 6.48
N VAL A 276 11.72 -0.86 7.19
CA VAL A 276 11.96 -0.66 8.62
C VAL A 276 10.65 -0.77 9.40
N ARG A 277 10.73 -1.00 10.70
CA ARG A 277 9.55 -0.88 11.57
C ARG A 277 9.41 0.55 12.06
N LYS A 278 8.18 1.05 12.04
CA LYS A 278 7.78 2.29 12.71
C LYS A 278 6.72 1.93 13.75
N ASP A 279 6.90 2.37 14.97
CA ASP A 279 6.01 2.04 16.11
C ASP A 279 5.72 0.54 16.30
N GLY A 280 6.64 -0.31 15.82
CA GLY A 280 6.57 -1.78 15.95
C GLY A 280 5.91 -2.51 14.80
N ILE A 281 5.33 -1.81 13.80
CA ILE A 281 4.79 -2.40 12.58
C ILE A 281 5.69 -2.11 11.38
N TRP A 282 5.65 -2.93 10.33
CA TRP A 282 6.44 -2.72 9.12
C TRP A 282 5.93 -1.50 8.36
N ASN A 283 6.85 -0.61 7.95
CA ASN A 283 6.53 0.51 7.07
C ASN A 283 6.86 0.11 5.63
N PHE A 284 5.84 0.06 4.78
CA PHE A 284 5.93 -0.28 3.36
C PHE A 284 5.57 0.94 2.49
N PRO A 285 6.49 1.91 2.36
CA PRO A 285 6.20 3.15 1.65
C PRO A 285 6.07 2.92 0.15
N LEU A 286 5.22 3.69 -0.53
CA LEU A 286 5.34 3.89 -1.96
C LEU A 286 6.69 4.56 -2.28
N GLN A 287 7.31 4.20 -3.39
CA GLN A 287 8.72 4.48 -3.63
C GLN A 287 8.92 5.42 -4.82
N LEU A 288 9.99 6.21 -4.79
CA LEU A 288 10.42 7.01 -5.92
C LEU A 288 11.16 6.13 -6.94
N LEU A 289 10.58 6.00 -8.13
CA LEU A 289 11.14 5.27 -9.26
C LEU A 289 11.85 6.22 -10.23
N PRO A 290 12.86 5.77 -10.96
CA PRO A 290 13.38 6.53 -12.09
C PRO A 290 12.26 6.81 -13.10
N PHE A 291 12.23 8.03 -13.62
CA PHE A 291 11.36 8.41 -14.74
C PHE A 291 12.23 8.83 -15.93
N PRO A 292 12.73 7.85 -16.72
CA PRO A 292 13.79 8.09 -17.70
C PRO A 292 13.42 9.12 -18.75
N ALA A 293 12.16 9.13 -19.20
CA ALA A 293 11.67 10.07 -20.20
C ALA A 293 11.82 11.55 -19.81
N LYS A 294 11.91 11.85 -18.50
CA LYS A 294 12.01 13.22 -17.99
C LYS A 294 13.30 13.46 -17.19
N GLY A 295 14.18 12.48 -17.05
CA GLY A 295 15.39 12.58 -16.21
C GLY A 295 15.07 12.89 -14.75
N SER A 296 13.92 12.47 -14.25
CA SER A 296 13.39 12.75 -12.92
C SER A 296 12.97 11.47 -12.20
N GLN A 297 12.23 11.61 -11.12
CA GLN A 297 11.64 10.49 -10.40
C GLN A 297 10.12 10.64 -10.31
N ARG A 298 9.43 9.51 -10.12
CA ARG A 298 7.99 9.47 -9.94
C ARG A 298 7.65 8.50 -8.82
N LEU A 299 6.66 8.85 -7.99
CA LEU A 299 6.14 7.91 -6.97
C LEU A 299 5.50 6.70 -7.68
N SER A 300 5.69 5.52 -7.11
CA SER A 300 5.27 4.23 -7.68
C SER A 300 3.76 3.98 -7.57
N MET A 301 2.98 4.93 -8.07
CA MET A 301 1.51 4.88 -8.08
C MET A 301 0.98 5.49 -9.37
N ASP A 302 -0.02 4.87 -9.98
CA ASP A 302 -0.64 5.29 -11.24
C ASP A 302 -1.13 6.74 -11.22
N PHE A 303 -1.76 7.19 -10.13
CA PHE A 303 -2.18 8.58 -9.95
C PHE A 303 -1.02 9.58 -10.10
N ASN A 304 0.18 9.25 -9.65
CA ASN A 304 1.33 10.14 -9.78
C ASN A 304 1.82 10.25 -11.22
N PHE A 305 1.61 9.21 -12.05
CA PHE A 305 1.83 9.31 -13.49
C PHE A 305 0.75 10.14 -14.16
N LEU A 306 -0.54 9.90 -13.83
CA LEU A 306 -1.65 10.73 -14.27
C LEU A 306 -1.38 12.23 -14.02
N ALA A 307 -1.07 12.59 -12.77
CA ALA A 307 -0.78 13.96 -12.38
C ALA A 307 0.38 14.57 -13.18
N GLY A 308 1.45 13.81 -13.35
CA GLY A 308 2.65 14.29 -14.05
C GLY A 308 2.55 14.32 -15.56
N GLN A 309 1.63 13.59 -16.18
CA GLN A 309 1.49 13.47 -17.63
C GLN A 309 0.33 14.28 -18.19
N SER A 310 -0.84 14.25 -17.53
CA SER A 310 -2.05 14.95 -17.99
C SER A 310 -2.51 16.09 -17.06
N GLY A 311 -1.78 16.37 -15.96
CA GLY A 311 -2.16 17.42 -15.00
C GLY A 311 -3.47 17.10 -14.30
N ASP A 312 -3.57 15.88 -13.75
CA ASP A 312 -4.75 15.32 -13.07
C ASP A 312 -5.98 15.13 -13.98
N SER A 313 -5.86 15.37 -15.29
CA SER A 313 -6.97 15.10 -16.22
C SER A 313 -7.09 13.61 -16.47
N THR A 314 -8.24 13.02 -16.09
CA THR A 314 -8.57 11.62 -16.36
C THR A 314 -8.93 11.37 -17.84
N LYS A 315 -9.12 12.43 -18.62
CA LYS A 315 -9.39 12.45 -20.08
C LYS A 315 -8.47 13.47 -20.74
N GLY A 316 -7.17 13.18 -20.74
CA GLY A 316 -6.17 14.01 -21.40
C GLY A 316 -6.17 13.86 -22.93
N ASP A 317 -5.11 14.38 -23.58
CA ASP A 317 -4.97 14.31 -25.04
C ASP A 317 -4.75 12.88 -25.52
N PRO A 318 -5.70 12.24 -26.25
CA PRO A 318 -5.57 10.85 -26.70
C PRO A 318 -4.35 10.61 -27.62
N LYS A 319 -3.82 11.63 -28.27
CA LYS A 319 -2.61 11.53 -29.12
C LYS A 319 -1.34 11.26 -28.31
N LYS A 320 -1.41 11.41 -26.98
CA LYS A 320 -0.29 11.18 -26.07
C LYS A 320 -0.39 9.84 -25.31
N TYR A 321 -1.51 9.13 -25.41
CA TYR A 321 -1.76 7.92 -24.62
C TYR A 321 -0.69 6.87 -24.79
N ASP A 322 -0.31 6.52 -26.02
CA ASP A 322 0.75 5.51 -26.26
C ASP A 322 2.11 5.94 -25.69
N VAL A 323 2.42 7.25 -25.73
CA VAL A 323 3.65 7.79 -25.16
C VAL A 323 3.60 7.71 -23.64
N TRP A 324 2.49 8.13 -23.03
CA TRP A 324 2.33 8.11 -21.59
C TRP A 324 2.31 6.69 -21.01
N GLU A 325 1.64 5.75 -21.69
CA GLU A 325 1.68 4.33 -21.34
C GLU A 325 3.12 3.82 -21.31
N LYS A 326 3.85 4.03 -22.40
CA LYS A 326 5.25 3.62 -22.51
C LYS A 326 6.14 4.25 -21.45
N GLU A 327 6.02 5.56 -21.20
CA GLU A 327 6.78 6.26 -20.16
C GLU A 327 6.50 5.67 -18.76
N THR A 328 5.25 5.34 -18.47
CA THR A 328 4.82 4.74 -17.21
C THR A 328 5.41 3.33 -17.05
N ARG A 329 5.24 2.47 -18.04
CA ARG A 329 5.83 1.14 -18.08
C ARG A 329 7.34 1.17 -17.93
N ASP A 330 8.01 2.00 -18.70
CA ASP A 330 9.48 2.13 -18.67
C ASP A 330 9.97 2.60 -17.29
N SER A 331 9.22 3.44 -16.59
CA SER A 331 9.53 3.88 -15.23
C SER A 331 9.46 2.73 -14.23
N TYR A 332 8.39 1.94 -14.25
CA TYR A 332 8.26 0.76 -13.39
C TYR A 332 9.36 -0.26 -13.66
N LEU A 333 9.66 -0.53 -14.93
CA LEU A 333 10.73 -1.45 -15.31
C LEU A 333 12.11 -0.93 -14.91
N ALA A 334 12.38 0.37 -15.05
CA ALA A 334 13.63 0.98 -14.58
C ALA A 334 13.78 0.88 -13.05
N GLY A 335 12.70 1.09 -12.30
CA GLY A 335 12.67 0.87 -10.86
C GLY A 335 12.93 -0.59 -10.49
N PHE A 336 12.31 -1.52 -11.19
CA PHE A 336 12.54 -2.95 -11.01
C PHE A 336 14.00 -3.33 -11.29
N GLU A 337 14.55 -2.97 -12.46
CA GLU A 337 15.92 -3.31 -12.84
C GLU A 337 16.95 -2.74 -11.85
N ARG A 338 16.70 -1.54 -11.33
CA ARG A 338 17.58 -0.92 -10.35
C ARG A 338 17.77 -1.77 -9.11
N VAL A 339 16.70 -2.32 -8.53
CA VAL A 339 16.80 -3.16 -7.32
C VAL A 339 17.10 -4.62 -7.64
N TYR A 340 16.60 -5.15 -8.75
CA TYR A 340 16.86 -6.53 -9.17
C TYR A 340 18.34 -6.79 -9.42
N ASN A 341 19.05 -5.85 -10.03
CA ASN A 341 20.49 -5.92 -10.26
C ASN A 341 21.31 -5.32 -9.09
N GLY A 342 20.67 -4.70 -8.13
CA GLY A 342 21.30 -4.01 -6.99
C GLY A 342 20.99 -4.66 -5.65
N SER A 343 20.34 -3.87 -4.78
CA SER A 343 20.09 -4.19 -3.36
C SER A 343 19.07 -5.31 -3.12
N ARG A 344 18.30 -5.72 -4.10
CA ARG A 344 17.14 -6.63 -3.94
C ARG A 344 16.05 -6.11 -2.98
N ALA A 345 16.06 -4.83 -2.64
CA ALA A 345 14.99 -4.25 -1.85
C ALA A 345 13.63 -4.45 -2.55
N PRO A 346 12.55 -4.74 -1.81
CA PRO A 346 11.23 -4.92 -2.39
C PRO A 346 10.79 -3.74 -3.24
N LEU A 347 10.12 -3.99 -4.35
CA LEU A 347 9.43 -2.98 -5.16
C LEU A 347 7.95 -2.98 -4.80
N PHE A 348 7.42 -1.82 -4.37
CA PHE A 348 6.03 -1.61 -4.01
C PHE A 348 5.35 -0.72 -5.05
N ILE A 349 4.25 -1.17 -5.61
CA ILE A 349 3.49 -0.47 -6.65
C ILE A 349 2.04 -0.34 -6.19
N GLY A 350 1.53 0.90 -6.20
CA GLY A 350 0.14 1.22 -5.92
C GLY A 350 -0.64 1.54 -7.18
N ASN A 351 -1.89 1.13 -7.23
CA ASN A 351 -2.77 1.35 -8.37
C ASN A 351 -4.22 1.57 -7.89
N HIS A 352 -5.04 2.10 -8.81
CA HIS A 352 -6.50 2.18 -8.69
C HIS A 352 -7.14 1.41 -9.84
N PHE A 353 -8.36 0.89 -9.64
CA PHE A 353 -9.12 0.27 -10.71
C PHE A 353 -9.85 1.34 -11.53
N GLU A 354 -9.07 2.13 -12.29
CA GLU A 354 -9.55 3.30 -13.00
C GLU A 354 -9.14 3.30 -14.47
N ASP A 355 -10.08 3.66 -15.35
CA ASP A 355 -9.86 3.76 -16.80
C ASP A 355 -9.32 5.13 -17.23
N TRP A 356 -8.47 5.73 -16.41
CA TRP A 356 -7.88 7.06 -16.67
C TRP A 356 -7.09 7.07 -17.99
N ASN A 357 -7.35 8.12 -18.78
CA ASN A 357 -6.73 8.29 -20.09
C ASN A 357 -6.89 7.03 -21.00
N GLY A 358 -8.05 6.38 -20.94
CA GLY A 358 -8.34 5.19 -21.73
C GLY A 358 -7.63 3.93 -21.24
N GLY A 359 -7.38 3.83 -19.93
CA GLY A 359 -6.85 2.62 -19.28
C GLY A 359 -5.33 2.42 -19.45
N ILE A 360 -4.60 3.43 -19.94
CA ILE A 360 -3.16 3.28 -20.26
C ILE A 360 -2.30 2.91 -19.05
N TYR A 361 -2.69 3.34 -17.83
CA TYR A 361 -1.95 3.00 -16.61
C TYR A 361 -2.16 1.54 -16.24
N MET A 362 -3.38 1.02 -16.40
CA MET A 362 -3.68 -0.40 -16.18
C MET A 362 -2.98 -1.27 -17.22
N GLN A 363 -2.95 -0.82 -18.49
CA GLN A 363 -2.18 -1.51 -19.54
C GLN A 363 -0.68 -1.57 -19.20
N ALA A 364 -0.09 -0.47 -18.76
CA ALA A 364 1.31 -0.40 -18.37
C ALA A 364 1.62 -1.38 -17.21
N ILE A 365 0.74 -1.45 -16.19
CA ILE A 365 0.90 -2.37 -15.05
C ILE A 365 0.74 -3.83 -15.47
N GLU A 366 -0.19 -4.14 -16.36
CA GLU A 366 -0.35 -5.48 -16.91
C GLU A 366 0.93 -5.95 -17.60
N ASP A 367 1.53 -5.11 -18.45
CA ASP A 367 2.78 -5.39 -19.16
C ASP A 367 3.96 -5.56 -18.19
N VAL A 368 4.04 -4.73 -17.14
CA VAL A 368 5.05 -4.87 -16.07
C VAL A 368 4.89 -6.21 -15.36
N MET A 369 3.69 -6.57 -14.92
CA MET A 369 3.43 -7.83 -14.23
C MET A 369 3.84 -9.05 -15.08
N LYS A 370 3.43 -9.07 -16.34
CA LYS A 370 3.80 -10.12 -17.30
C LYS A 370 5.32 -10.23 -17.51
N SER A 371 5.99 -9.08 -17.49
CA SER A 371 7.44 -8.98 -17.72
C SER A 371 8.27 -9.44 -16.53
N VAL A 372 7.87 -9.08 -15.29
CA VAL A 372 8.73 -9.25 -14.12
C VAL A 372 8.41 -10.50 -13.29
N CYS A 373 7.13 -10.91 -13.18
CA CYS A 373 6.75 -11.98 -12.26
C CYS A 373 7.23 -13.38 -12.65
N LYS A 374 7.65 -13.57 -13.91
CA LYS A 374 8.21 -14.84 -14.42
C LYS A 374 9.74 -14.86 -14.46
N ARG A 375 10.39 -13.78 -14.00
CA ARG A 375 11.86 -13.73 -13.98
C ARG A 375 12.41 -14.56 -12.84
N GLU A 376 13.63 -15.07 -13.04
CA GLU A 376 14.34 -15.86 -12.05
C GLU A 376 14.49 -15.07 -10.72
N GLU A 377 14.33 -15.77 -9.60
CA GLU A 377 14.40 -15.19 -8.25
C GLU A 377 13.40 -14.04 -7.97
N VAL A 378 12.44 -13.77 -8.84
CA VAL A 378 11.37 -12.81 -8.59
C VAL A 378 10.20 -13.51 -7.88
N ARG A 379 9.65 -12.84 -6.88
CA ARG A 379 8.44 -13.25 -6.18
C ARG A 379 7.46 -12.09 -6.20
N CYS A 380 6.40 -12.20 -7.01
CA CYS A 380 5.27 -11.28 -6.97
C CYS A 380 4.34 -11.74 -5.86
N VAL A 381 4.27 -10.96 -4.79
CA VAL A 381 3.67 -11.35 -3.52
C VAL A 381 2.82 -10.23 -2.92
N SER A 382 1.99 -10.56 -1.92
CA SER A 382 1.27 -9.56 -1.12
C SER A 382 2.18 -8.88 -0.08
N PHE A 383 1.73 -7.76 0.48
CA PHE A 383 2.43 -7.10 1.60
C PHE A 383 2.53 -8.01 2.83
N ARG A 384 1.49 -8.78 3.14
CA ARG A 384 1.52 -9.79 4.21
C ARG A 384 2.66 -10.77 4.01
N GLN A 385 2.83 -11.28 2.80
CA GLN A 385 3.88 -12.26 2.49
C GLN A 385 5.29 -11.66 2.58
N VAL A 386 5.44 -10.37 2.25
CA VAL A 386 6.70 -9.63 2.51
C VAL A 386 6.93 -9.52 4.03
N ALA A 387 5.90 -9.16 4.81
CA ALA A 387 6.01 -9.09 6.27
C ALA A 387 6.36 -10.44 6.88
N ASP A 388 5.75 -11.54 6.42
CA ASP A 388 6.06 -12.90 6.84
C ASP A 388 7.52 -13.26 6.59
N TRP A 389 8.03 -12.92 5.41
CA TRP A 389 9.42 -13.17 5.07
C TRP A 389 10.38 -12.33 5.93
N LEU A 390 10.10 -11.04 6.11
CA LEU A 390 10.91 -10.14 6.94
C LEU A 390 10.94 -10.61 8.40
N ASP A 391 9.81 -11.04 8.95
CA ASP A 391 9.71 -11.55 10.33
C ASP A 391 10.51 -12.84 10.53
N ALA A 392 10.71 -13.63 9.49
CA ALA A 392 11.52 -14.84 9.54
C ALA A 392 13.03 -14.59 9.50
N GLN A 393 13.49 -13.39 9.09
CA GLN A 393 14.91 -13.10 8.94
C GLN A 393 15.61 -12.79 10.26
N ASP A 394 16.93 -12.97 10.28
CA ASP A 394 17.77 -12.47 11.37
C ASP A 394 17.81 -10.93 11.32
N PRO A 395 17.51 -10.23 12.41
CA PRO A 395 17.58 -8.76 12.45
C PRO A 395 18.92 -8.19 11.99
N LYS A 396 20.04 -8.84 12.31
CA LYS A 396 21.36 -8.41 11.87
C LYS A 396 21.55 -8.52 10.36
N VAL A 397 20.88 -9.48 9.71
CA VAL A 397 20.87 -9.58 8.24
C VAL A 397 20.06 -8.44 7.66
N LEU A 398 18.88 -8.17 8.20
CA LEU A 398 18.04 -7.04 7.77
C LEU A 398 18.76 -5.68 7.92
N ASP A 399 19.50 -5.48 9.01
CA ASP A 399 20.27 -4.25 9.22
C ASP A 399 21.35 -4.06 8.15
N LYS A 400 22.01 -5.13 7.72
CA LYS A 400 22.96 -5.07 6.61
C LYS A 400 22.28 -4.81 5.27
N LEU A 401 21.13 -5.43 5.01
CA LEU A 401 20.34 -5.21 3.79
C LEU A 401 19.91 -3.73 3.67
N ARG A 402 19.53 -3.10 4.77
CA ARG A 402 19.13 -1.68 4.82
C ARG A 402 20.26 -0.70 4.50
N GLN A 403 21.50 -1.14 4.59
CA GLN A 403 22.68 -0.30 4.26
C GLN A 403 23.03 -0.34 2.76
N LEU A 404 22.33 -1.15 1.98
CA LEU A 404 22.58 -1.25 0.54
C LEU A 404 21.90 -0.11 -0.23
N ASP A 405 22.64 0.53 -1.11
CA ASP A 405 22.06 1.44 -2.09
C ASP A 405 21.26 0.69 -3.15
N PRO A 406 20.09 1.19 -3.59
CA PRO A 406 19.19 0.47 -4.48
C PRO A 406 19.85 -0.07 -5.77
N GLY A 407 20.69 0.73 -6.41
CA GLY A 407 21.32 0.39 -7.70
C GLY A 407 22.70 -0.26 -7.60
N GLN A 408 23.20 -0.51 -6.40
CA GLN A 408 24.54 -1.08 -6.23
C GLN A 408 24.49 -2.61 -6.08
N PRO A 409 25.21 -3.38 -6.91
CA PRO A 409 25.37 -4.81 -6.70
C PRO A 409 26.02 -5.12 -5.35
N ALA A 410 25.48 -6.12 -4.64
CA ALA A 410 25.98 -6.53 -3.34
C ALA A 410 26.80 -7.82 -3.41
N ASP A 411 27.84 -7.91 -2.58
CA ASP A 411 28.54 -9.16 -2.33
C ASP A 411 27.78 -10.00 -1.28
N TRP A 412 26.85 -10.83 -1.76
CA TRP A 412 25.96 -11.63 -0.92
C TRP A 412 26.71 -12.63 -0.04
N ALA A 413 27.81 -13.21 -0.54
CA ALA A 413 28.63 -14.14 0.23
C ALA A 413 29.25 -13.49 1.48
N ARG A 414 29.52 -12.19 1.41
CA ARG A 414 30.07 -11.41 2.52
C ARG A 414 28.99 -10.83 3.43
N LEU A 415 27.83 -10.50 2.86
CA LEU A 415 26.76 -9.76 3.53
C LEU A 415 25.91 -10.69 4.40
N VAL A 416 25.49 -11.83 3.87
CA VAL A 416 24.69 -12.84 4.57
C VAL A 416 25.65 -13.91 5.12
N LYS A 417 25.98 -13.80 6.41
CA LYS A 417 26.89 -14.74 7.11
C LYS A 417 26.16 -15.37 8.28
#